data_b99e4f6bf07f3301174c6a344cf5dc4e
#
_entry.id   b99e4f6bf07f3301174c6a344cf5dc4e
#
_cell.length_a   1.000
_cell.length_b   1.000
_cell.length_c   1.000
_cell.angle_alpha   90.00
_cell.angle_beta   90.00
_cell.angle_gamma   90.00
#
_symmetry.space_group_name_H-M   'P 1'
#
loop_
_entity.id
_entity.type
_entity.pdbx_description
1 polymer ?
#
loop_
_entity_poly.entity_id
_entity_poly.type
_entity_poly.pdbx_seq_one_letter_code
_entity_poly.pdbx_strand_id
1 'polypeptide(L)'
;MPVHETHDTHQKALSLNLDTTVFGSFAEIGAGQEVARWFLRVGGASGTVAKTISAYDKEVSDHLYGTGTRYVSKQRLQAMLDSEWEQLLGQLHVSRGADTKFFSFVDTVSARNYSGTNDCHGWVGLRFLREPGGAPNDLILHANLRDPSNVQQQEAVGILGVNVIYAAHHAVGSAEEFLASVFEELGLDRVEIDCLEFRGSAFARWDRHAIHAFLVAGGYAEAVVFPADTQLVPTNDLLYKRALVLAPGRFDNVGQLHANLLQDTLAQLSEEELKESKGGLGLFCLSMAGASPEGKGEPVNEIVEHVKTLQRLGYGVMIFRARELYTMSAYANRYTKSRIHFAIGLTVLVRVFEDRYKDLPGTLLEGIARLFTQNVRLRVYPMAAEEVRRRAKTAGLTGWRWKETDGMVSADNLHPSGPLDSLYQYLLSSEFILPGKLGRH
;
A
#
# COMPACT_ATOMS: atom_id res chain seq x y z
N MET A 1 14.51 -25.14 1.94
CA MET A 1 13.11 -24.72 1.67
C MET A 1 12.58 -25.63 0.58
N PRO A 2 11.35 -26.15 0.66
CA PRO A 2 10.74 -26.81 -0.49
C PRO A 2 10.74 -25.81 -1.65
N VAL A 3 11.14 -26.27 -2.82
CA VAL A 3 11.07 -25.50 -4.06
C VAL A 3 9.59 -25.30 -4.32
N HIS A 4 9.11 -24.04 -4.24
CA HIS A 4 7.75 -23.72 -4.65
C HIS A 4 7.68 -23.99 -6.16
N GLU A 5 6.94 -25.03 -6.58
CA GLU A 5 6.66 -25.21 -8.00
C GLU A 5 5.80 -24.03 -8.46
N THR A 6 6.37 -23.20 -9.32
CA THR A 6 5.63 -22.09 -9.94
C THR A 6 4.70 -22.65 -11.01
N HIS A 7 3.42 -22.27 -10.92
CA HIS A 7 2.42 -22.64 -11.91
C HIS A 7 1.96 -21.36 -12.64
N ASP A 8 1.96 -21.40 -13.96
CA ASP A 8 1.38 -20.31 -14.74
C ASP A 8 -0.15 -20.24 -14.56
N THR A 9 -0.75 -19.12 -14.96
CA THR A 9 -2.19 -18.88 -14.82
C THR A 9 -3.03 -19.97 -15.50
N HIS A 10 -2.60 -20.50 -16.64
CA HIS A 10 -3.26 -21.59 -17.34
C HIS A 10 -3.25 -22.87 -16.51
N GLN A 11 -2.10 -23.26 -15.95
CA GLN A 11 -1.96 -24.46 -15.13
C GLN A 11 -2.82 -24.38 -13.87
N LYS A 12 -2.84 -23.21 -13.20
CA LYS A 12 -3.67 -22.96 -12.02
C LYS A 12 -5.17 -23.11 -12.32
N ALA A 13 -5.66 -22.44 -13.36
CA ALA A 13 -7.06 -22.52 -13.75
C ALA A 13 -7.45 -23.95 -14.16
N LEU A 14 -6.57 -24.64 -14.90
CA LEU A 14 -6.82 -26.03 -15.31
C LEU A 14 -6.83 -26.98 -14.12
N SER A 15 -5.92 -26.84 -13.16
CA SER A 15 -5.87 -27.70 -11.97
C SER A 15 -7.15 -27.56 -11.13
N LEU A 16 -7.67 -26.33 -10.99
CA LEU A 16 -8.96 -26.08 -10.32
C LEU A 16 -10.13 -26.67 -11.10
N ASN A 17 -10.13 -26.59 -12.43
CA ASN A 17 -11.18 -27.21 -13.25
C ASN A 17 -11.18 -28.73 -13.21
N LEU A 18 -10.06 -29.33 -12.91
CA LEU A 18 -9.93 -30.80 -12.78
C LEU A 18 -10.17 -31.30 -11.34
N ASP A 19 -10.22 -30.42 -10.34
CA ASP A 19 -10.61 -30.76 -8.97
C ASP A 19 -12.14 -30.83 -8.87
N THR A 20 -12.68 -32.06 -8.91
CA THR A 20 -14.13 -32.31 -8.84
C THR A 20 -14.78 -31.86 -7.55
N THR A 21 -14.00 -31.48 -6.54
CA THR A 21 -14.49 -31.00 -5.24
C THR A 21 -14.63 -29.47 -5.19
N VAL A 22 -14.07 -28.71 -6.15
CA VAL A 22 -14.12 -27.25 -6.17
C VAL A 22 -15.17 -26.77 -7.18
N PHE A 23 -16.15 -25.98 -6.72
CA PHE A 23 -17.23 -25.50 -7.58
C PHE A 23 -17.74 -24.14 -7.13
N GLY A 24 -17.91 -23.19 -8.04
CA GLY A 24 -18.25 -21.83 -7.64
C GLY A 24 -18.84 -20.92 -8.69
N SER A 25 -19.18 -19.71 -8.26
CA SER A 25 -19.72 -18.63 -9.08
C SER A 25 -18.72 -17.47 -9.24
N PHE A 26 -18.89 -16.76 -10.36
CA PHE A 26 -18.11 -15.57 -10.69
C PHE A 26 -19.05 -14.40 -10.95
N ALA A 27 -18.81 -13.26 -10.31
CA ALA A 27 -19.51 -12.02 -10.59
C ALA A 27 -18.49 -10.87 -10.76
N GLU A 28 -18.33 -10.44 -12.00
CA GLU A 28 -17.28 -9.51 -12.38
C GLU A 28 -17.90 -8.23 -12.95
N ILE A 29 -17.65 -7.07 -12.29
CA ILE A 29 -18.23 -5.79 -12.67
C ILE A 29 -17.14 -4.84 -13.17
N GLY A 30 -17.46 -4.12 -14.23
CA GLY A 30 -16.58 -3.16 -14.85
C GLY A 30 -15.56 -3.84 -15.77
N ALA A 31 -14.28 -3.66 -15.51
CA ALA A 31 -13.20 -4.20 -16.33
C ALA A 31 -12.70 -5.58 -15.86
N GLY A 32 -13.44 -6.25 -14.97
CA GLY A 32 -13.01 -7.49 -14.32
C GLY A 32 -13.33 -8.79 -15.05
N GLN A 33 -13.86 -8.82 -16.24
CA GLN A 33 -14.46 -9.99 -16.88
C GLN A 33 -13.48 -11.06 -17.40
N GLU A 34 -12.25 -11.06 -16.92
CA GLU A 34 -11.19 -11.94 -17.40
C GLU A 34 -10.97 -13.18 -16.53
N VAL A 35 -11.44 -13.19 -15.28
CA VAL A 35 -11.19 -14.33 -14.37
C VAL A 35 -11.99 -15.55 -14.82
N ALA A 36 -13.31 -15.43 -14.96
CA ALA A 36 -14.14 -16.50 -15.47
C ALA A 36 -13.69 -16.96 -16.87
N ARG A 37 -13.22 -16.04 -17.72
CA ARG A 37 -12.70 -16.35 -19.04
C ARG A 37 -11.51 -17.32 -18.99
N TRP A 38 -10.60 -17.19 -18.02
CA TRP A 38 -9.52 -18.16 -17.86
C TRP A 38 -10.06 -19.57 -17.62
N PHE A 39 -11.00 -19.76 -16.69
CA PHE A 39 -11.61 -21.06 -16.42
C PHE A 39 -12.33 -21.65 -17.63
N LEU A 40 -13.07 -20.81 -18.37
CA LEU A 40 -13.78 -21.26 -19.59
C LEU A 40 -12.83 -21.62 -20.72
N ARG A 41 -11.66 -20.99 -20.79
CA ARG A 41 -10.68 -21.14 -21.89
C ARG A 41 -9.81 -22.40 -21.75
N VAL A 42 -9.42 -22.76 -20.53
CA VAL A 42 -8.44 -23.85 -20.32
C VAL A 42 -9.06 -25.24 -20.44
N GLY A 43 -10.38 -25.36 -20.50
CA GLY A 43 -11.12 -26.65 -20.55
C GLY A 43 -11.54 -27.14 -19.15
N GLY A 44 -12.48 -28.06 -19.10
CA GLY A 44 -12.98 -28.63 -17.84
C GLY A 44 -13.94 -27.73 -17.03
N ALA A 45 -14.29 -26.55 -17.51
CA ALA A 45 -15.06 -25.54 -16.80
C ALA A 45 -16.41 -26.04 -16.22
N SER A 46 -17.04 -27.02 -16.85
CA SER A 46 -18.29 -27.62 -16.33
C SER A 46 -18.14 -28.30 -14.97
N GLY A 47 -16.90 -28.63 -14.59
CA GLY A 47 -16.56 -29.19 -13.28
C GLY A 47 -16.41 -28.14 -12.18
N THR A 48 -16.25 -26.84 -12.53
CA THR A 48 -15.88 -25.78 -11.59
C THR A 48 -16.82 -24.58 -11.62
N VAL A 49 -17.34 -24.21 -12.79
CA VAL A 49 -18.10 -22.97 -13.01
C VAL A 49 -19.61 -23.25 -12.90
N ALA A 50 -20.23 -22.79 -11.83
CA ALA A 50 -21.67 -22.81 -11.65
C ALA A 50 -22.38 -21.72 -12.46
N LYS A 51 -21.84 -20.50 -12.38
CA LYS A 51 -22.41 -19.29 -12.98
C LYS A 51 -21.30 -18.26 -13.19
N THR A 52 -21.40 -17.51 -14.28
CA THR A 52 -20.65 -16.27 -14.46
C THR A 52 -21.63 -15.15 -14.82
N ILE A 53 -21.47 -13.97 -14.21
CA ILE A 53 -22.30 -12.80 -14.45
C ILE A 53 -21.45 -11.54 -14.51
N SER A 54 -21.81 -10.63 -15.44
CA SER A 54 -21.23 -9.34 -15.58
C SER A 54 -22.34 -8.27 -15.65
N ALA A 55 -22.58 -7.59 -14.53
CA ALA A 55 -23.55 -6.51 -14.43
C ALA A 55 -22.88 -5.16 -14.70
N TYR A 56 -22.68 -4.83 -15.96
CA TYR A 56 -21.96 -3.63 -16.39
C TYR A 56 -22.79 -2.36 -16.26
N ASP A 57 -24.09 -2.44 -16.55
CA ASP A 57 -25.02 -1.32 -16.42
C ASP A 57 -25.34 -1.04 -14.95
N LYS A 58 -25.47 0.26 -14.63
CA LYS A 58 -25.74 0.75 -13.28
C LYS A 58 -27.06 0.23 -12.72
N GLU A 59 -28.14 0.29 -13.49
CA GLU A 59 -29.49 -0.10 -13.03
C GLU A 59 -29.55 -1.62 -12.83
N VAL A 60 -28.92 -2.38 -13.72
CA VAL A 60 -28.77 -3.84 -13.59
C VAL A 60 -27.98 -4.19 -12.34
N SER A 61 -26.85 -3.52 -12.11
CA SER A 61 -26.02 -3.73 -10.92
C SER A 61 -26.77 -3.36 -9.62
N ASP A 62 -27.53 -2.26 -9.63
CA ASP A 62 -28.34 -1.83 -8.47
C ASP A 62 -29.50 -2.80 -8.20
N HIS A 63 -30.10 -3.38 -9.24
CA HIS A 63 -31.14 -4.37 -9.08
C HIS A 63 -30.63 -5.66 -8.43
N LEU A 64 -29.41 -6.09 -8.77
CA LEU A 64 -28.81 -7.33 -8.27
C LEU A 64 -28.20 -7.19 -6.87
N TYR A 65 -27.57 -6.03 -6.58
CA TYR A 65 -26.71 -5.87 -5.40
C TYR A 65 -27.08 -4.65 -4.54
N GLY A 66 -28.23 -4.05 -4.81
CA GLY A 66 -28.71 -2.86 -4.11
C GLY A 66 -28.07 -1.56 -4.60
N THR A 67 -28.70 -0.44 -4.26
CA THR A 67 -28.20 0.91 -4.64
C THR A 67 -26.96 1.27 -3.85
N GLY A 68 -25.94 1.83 -4.52
CA GLY A 68 -24.69 2.25 -3.90
C GLY A 68 -24.25 3.63 -4.37
N THR A 69 -23.47 4.32 -3.52
CA THR A 69 -22.89 5.64 -3.85
C THR A 69 -21.63 5.53 -4.72
N ARG A 70 -20.87 4.43 -4.59
CA ARG A 70 -19.66 4.14 -5.37
C ARG A 70 -19.70 2.69 -5.83
N TYR A 71 -19.55 2.48 -7.15
CA TYR A 71 -19.61 1.14 -7.74
C TYR A 71 -18.28 0.38 -7.56
N VAL A 72 -17.16 1.04 -7.67
CA VAL A 72 -15.85 0.46 -7.33
C VAL A 72 -15.57 0.79 -5.86
N SER A 73 -16.01 -0.08 -4.98
CA SER A 73 -15.88 0.08 -3.53
C SER A 73 -15.96 -1.25 -2.78
N LYS A 74 -15.35 -1.31 -1.61
CA LYS A 74 -15.47 -2.45 -0.70
C LYS A 74 -16.92 -2.78 -0.33
N GLN A 75 -17.75 -1.74 -0.14
CA GLN A 75 -19.16 -1.92 0.21
C GLN A 75 -19.93 -2.63 -0.92
N ARG A 76 -19.71 -2.22 -2.18
CA ARG A 76 -20.30 -2.89 -3.34
C ARG A 76 -19.81 -4.33 -3.45
N LEU A 77 -18.51 -4.55 -3.32
CA LEU A 77 -17.93 -5.89 -3.35
C LEU A 77 -18.54 -6.81 -2.29
N GLN A 78 -18.72 -6.32 -1.06
CA GLN A 78 -19.32 -7.13 0.01
C GLN A 78 -20.78 -7.50 -0.32
N ALA A 79 -21.57 -6.57 -0.84
CA ALA A 79 -22.94 -6.85 -1.24
C ALA A 79 -23.01 -7.90 -2.37
N MET A 80 -22.09 -7.82 -3.34
CA MET A 80 -21.95 -8.83 -4.39
C MET A 80 -21.59 -10.19 -3.81
N LEU A 81 -20.60 -10.24 -2.92
CA LEU A 81 -20.12 -11.48 -2.31
C LEU A 81 -21.22 -12.18 -1.49
N ASP A 82 -21.97 -11.41 -0.72
CA ASP A 82 -23.09 -11.93 0.08
C ASP A 82 -24.22 -12.47 -0.82
N SER A 83 -24.63 -11.71 -1.83
CA SER A 83 -25.70 -12.10 -2.76
C SER A 83 -25.31 -13.34 -3.58
N GLU A 84 -24.12 -13.37 -4.15
CA GLU A 84 -23.65 -14.48 -4.97
C GLU A 84 -23.48 -15.77 -4.15
N TRP A 85 -23.01 -15.65 -2.92
CA TRP A 85 -22.87 -16.77 -2.01
C TRP A 85 -24.23 -17.37 -1.60
N GLU A 86 -25.20 -16.53 -1.23
CA GLU A 86 -26.55 -16.97 -0.87
C GLU A 86 -27.24 -17.67 -2.04
N GLN A 87 -27.13 -17.11 -3.24
CA GLN A 87 -27.71 -17.72 -4.44
C GLN A 87 -27.07 -19.08 -4.77
N LEU A 88 -25.72 -19.17 -4.69
CA LEU A 88 -24.98 -20.40 -4.98
C LEU A 88 -25.42 -21.53 -4.02
N LEU A 89 -25.41 -21.25 -2.72
CA LEU A 89 -25.83 -22.26 -1.72
C LEU A 89 -27.31 -22.57 -1.82
N GLY A 90 -28.17 -21.57 -2.01
CA GLY A 90 -29.63 -21.78 -2.14
C GLY A 90 -30.00 -22.71 -3.30
N GLN A 91 -29.21 -22.69 -4.38
CA GLN A 91 -29.44 -23.53 -5.55
C GLN A 91 -28.79 -24.91 -5.46
N LEU A 92 -27.59 -25.02 -4.88
CA LEU A 92 -26.76 -26.21 -5.05
C LEU A 92 -26.38 -26.93 -3.76
N HIS A 93 -26.62 -26.35 -2.59
CA HIS A 93 -26.23 -26.98 -1.32
C HIS A 93 -26.86 -28.35 -1.12
N VAL A 94 -28.16 -28.53 -1.46
CA VAL A 94 -28.86 -29.79 -1.31
C VAL A 94 -28.31 -30.87 -2.24
N SER A 95 -27.93 -30.50 -3.45
CA SER A 95 -27.49 -31.48 -4.47
C SER A 95 -25.99 -31.78 -4.45
N ARG A 96 -25.17 -30.85 -3.97
CA ARG A 96 -23.68 -30.91 -4.05
C ARG A 96 -22.97 -30.64 -2.72
N GLY A 97 -23.66 -30.13 -1.69
CA GLY A 97 -23.01 -29.62 -0.48
C GLY A 97 -22.20 -30.63 0.32
N ALA A 98 -22.55 -31.94 0.18
CA ALA A 98 -21.85 -33.02 0.89
C ALA A 98 -20.39 -33.22 0.42
N ASP A 99 -20.10 -32.95 -0.86
CA ASP A 99 -18.83 -33.29 -1.50
C ASP A 99 -18.10 -32.05 -2.12
N THR A 100 -18.68 -30.86 -1.94
CA THR A 100 -18.20 -29.66 -2.67
C THR A 100 -17.65 -28.58 -1.74
N LYS A 101 -16.47 -28.14 -2.04
CA LYS A 101 -15.84 -26.90 -1.54
C LYS A 101 -16.33 -25.75 -2.41
N PHE A 102 -17.45 -25.15 -2.03
CA PHE A 102 -18.01 -24.01 -2.75
C PHE A 102 -17.13 -22.78 -2.64
N PHE A 103 -17.10 -21.96 -3.72
CA PHE A 103 -16.55 -20.62 -3.69
C PHE A 103 -17.42 -19.63 -4.48
N SER A 104 -17.37 -18.36 -4.08
CA SER A 104 -17.87 -17.22 -4.87
C SER A 104 -16.74 -16.24 -5.04
N PHE A 105 -16.37 -16.00 -6.28
CA PHE A 105 -15.41 -14.96 -6.66
C PHE A 105 -16.17 -13.74 -7.17
N VAL A 106 -15.83 -12.57 -6.66
CA VAL A 106 -16.43 -11.30 -7.09
C VAL A 106 -15.36 -10.23 -7.28
N ASP A 107 -15.55 -9.38 -8.26
CA ASP A 107 -14.74 -8.17 -8.40
C ASP A 107 -15.54 -6.97 -8.88
N THR A 108 -15.00 -5.78 -8.61
CA THR A 108 -15.49 -4.53 -9.16
C THR A 108 -14.28 -3.64 -9.49
N VAL A 109 -14.08 -3.36 -10.77
CA VAL A 109 -12.82 -2.84 -11.29
C VAL A 109 -13.05 -1.64 -12.21
N SER A 110 -12.28 -0.56 -11.98
CA SER A 110 -12.12 0.58 -12.87
C SER A 110 -10.76 0.50 -13.57
N ALA A 111 -10.72 0.04 -14.79
CA ALA A 111 -9.53 0.12 -15.62
C ALA A 111 -9.45 1.47 -16.36
N ARG A 112 -8.32 1.70 -17.04
CA ARG A 112 -8.03 2.93 -17.76
C ARG A 112 -9.13 3.27 -18.78
N ASN A 113 -9.75 4.42 -18.59
CA ASN A 113 -10.74 4.95 -19.54
C ASN A 113 -10.07 5.50 -20.80
N TYR A 114 -10.89 5.84 -21.79
CA TYR A 114 -10.40 6.37 -23.08
C TYR A 114 -9.52 7.63 -22.94
N SER A 115 -9.86 8.53 -22.00
CA SER A 115 -9.09 9.75 -21.74
C SER A 115 -7.85 9.53 -20.86
N GLY A 116 -7.74 8.37 -20.19
CA GLY A 116 -6.62 8.05 -19.31
C GLY A 116 -6.53 8.91 -18.04
N THR A 117 -7.65 9.45 -17.59
CA THR A 117 -7.72 10.41 -16.48
C THR A 117 -8.31 9.86 -15.18
N ASN A 118 -8.84 8.62 -15.22
CA ASN A 118 -9.43 7.98 -14.04
C ASN A 118 -8.39 7.24 -13.19
N ASP A 119 -8.74 7.03 -11.94
CA ASP A 119 -8.02 6.12 -11.06
C ASP A 119 -8.28 4.68 -11.50
N CYS A 120 -7.21 3.93 -11.75
CA CYS A 120 -7.26 2.54 -12.19
C CYS A 120 -7.05 1.64 -10.98
N HIS A 121 -8.14 1.13 -10.44
CA HIS A 121 -8.11 0.28 -9.24
C HIS A 121 -9.33 -0.64 -9.18
N GLY A 122 -9.30 -1.62 -8.31
CA GLY A 122 -10.42 -2.52 -8.08
C GLY A 122 -10.42 -3.16 -6.72
N TRP A 123 -11.55 -3.73 -6.39
CA TRP A 123 -11.73 -4.60 -5.27
C TRP A 123 -11.99 -6.01 -5.76
N VAL A 124 -11.33 -6.98 -5.16
CA VAL A 124 -11.47 -8.41 -5.44
C VAL A 124 -11.85 -9.12 -4.15
N GLY A 125 -12.85 -9.99 -4.22
CA GLY A 125 -13.35 -10.75 -3.09
C GLY A 125 -13.52 -12.23 -3.42
N LEU A 126 -13.13 -13.07 -2.48
CA LEU A 126 -13.33 -14.51 -2.54
C LEU A 126 -13.94 -15.00 -1.23
N ARG A 127 -15.08 -15.68 -1.31
CA ARG A 127 -15.64 -16.50 -0.22
C ARG A 127 -15.53 -17.95 -0.59
N PHE A 128 -14.99 -18.78 0.30
CA PHE A 128 -14.71 -20.18 -0.03
C PHE A 128 -14.78 -21.11 1.17
N LEU A 129 -15.05 -22.38 0.90
CA LEU A 129 -14.96 -23.46 1.88
C LEU A 129 -13.64 -24.22 1.74
N ARG A 130 -13.00 -24.52 2.84
CA ARG A 130 -11.84 -25.42 2.86
C ARG A 130 -12.20 -26.89 2.77
N GLU A 131 -13.37 -27.23 3.29
CA GLU A 131 -13.94 -28.58 3.31
C GLU A 131 -15.45 -28.49 3.04
N PRO A 132 -16.04 -29.53 2.46
CA PRO A 132 -17.47 -29.59 2.25
C PRO A 132 -18.23 -29.40 3.57
N GLY A 133 -19.26 -28.54 3.55
CA GLY A 133 -20.08 -28.23 4.73
C GLY A 133 -19.38 -27.43 5.82
N GLY A 134 -18.13 -27.01 5.62
CA GLY A 134 -17.37 -26.17 6.56
C GLY A 134 -17.87 -24.73 6.66
N ALA A 135 -17.33 -23.98 7.61
CA ALA A 135 -17.59 -22.54 7.70
C ALA A 135 -16.90 -21.77 6.57
N PRO A 136 -17.54 -20.73 6.02
CA PRO A 136 -16.95 -19.91 4.96
C PRO A 136 -15.77 -19.07 5.47
N ASN A 137 -14.83 -18.86 4.56
CA ASN A 137 -13.69 -17.97 4.76
C ASN A 137 -13.74 -16.86 3.71
N ASP A 138 -13.47 -15.62 4.10
CA ASP A 138 -13.48 -14.47 3.22
C ASP A 138 -12.07 -13.89 3.05
N LEU A 139 -11.74 -13.60 1.82
CA LEU A 139 -10.57 -12.80 1.44
C LEU A 139 -11.06 -11.62 0.60
N ILE A 140 -10.65 -10.41 0.97
CA ILE A 140 -10.96 -9.18 0.25
C ILE A 140 -9.65 -8.41 0.08
N LEU A 141 -9.35 -8.00 -1.14
CA LEU A 141 -8.17 -7.20 -1.43
C LEU A 141 -8.51 -5.99 -2.31
N HIS A 142 -7.73 -4.94 -2.15
CA HIS A 142 -7.73 -3.78 -3.02
C HIS A 142 -6.47 -3.80 -3.88
N ALA A 143 -6.66 -3.63 -5.19
CA ALA A 143 -5.59 -3.65 -6.18
C ALA A 143 -5.55 -2.34 -6.96
N ASN A 144 -4.38 -1.71 -7.04
CA ASN A 144 -4.09 -0.60 -7.93
C ASN A 144 -3.52 -1.16 -9.23
N LEU A 145 -4.12 -0.82 -10.37
CA LEU A 145 -3.72 -1.30 -11.70
C LEU A 145 -2.72 -0.33 -12.32
N ARG A 146 -1.53 -0.83 -12.66
CA ARG A 146 -0.38 -0.01 -13.08
C ARG A 146 -0.01 -0.15 -14.54
N ASP A 147 -0.47 -1.20 -15.20
CA ASP A 147 -0.26 -1.39 -16.62
C ASP A 147 -0.70 -0.16 -17.43
N PRO A 148 0.00 0.23 -18.51
CA PRO A 148 -0.26 1.46 -19.23
C PRO A 148 -1.53 1.42 -20.09
N SER A 149 -2.06 0.25 -20.41
CA SER A 149 -3.24 0.09 -21.27
C SER A 149 -4.39 -0.62 -20.55
N ASN A 150 -5.61 -0.33 -20.98
CA ASN A 150 -6.82 -0.97 -20.49
C ASN A 150 -6.77 -2.51 -20.63
N VAL A 151 -6.32 -3.00 -21.79
CA VAL A 151 -6.26 -4.44 -22.08
C VAL A 151 -5.29 -5.16 -21.13
N GLN A 152 -4.11 -4.59 -20.88
CA GLN A 152 -3.15 -5.16 -19.97
C GLN A 152 -3.66 -5.14 -18.52
N GLN A 153 -4.37 -4.08 -18.12
CA GLN A 153 -5.01 -4.00 -16.80
C GLN A 153 -6.08 -5.07 -16.61
N GLN A 154 -6.91 -5.31 -17.62
CA GLN A 154 -7.90 -6.40 -17.59
C GLN A 154 -7.21 -7.77 -17.49
N GLU A 155 -6.18 -8.01 -18.30
CA GLU A 155 -5.38 -9.24 -18.22
C GLU A 155 -4.79 -9.45 -16.83
N ALA A 156 -4.22 -8.41 -16.23
CA ALA A 156 -3.65 -8.47 -14.88
C ALA A 156 -4.71 -8.82 -13.82
N VAL A 157 -5.93 -8.28 -13.93
CA VAL A 157 -7.06 -8.67 -13.06
C VAL A 157 -7.43 -10.13 -13.25
N GLY A 158 -7.45 -10.61 -14.49
CA GLY A 158 -7.71 -12.02 -14.81
C GLY A 158 -6.70 -12.96 -14.16
N ILE A 159 -5.41 -12.66 -14.28
CA ILE A 159 -4.31 -13.40 -13.64
C ILE A 159 -4.47 -13.35 -12.11
N LEU A 160 -4.67 -12.16 -11.53
CA LEU A 160 -4.84 -11.96 -10.10
C LEU A 160 -5.99 -12.80 -9.54
N GLY A 161 -7.15 -12.80 -10.19
CA GLY A 161 -8.32 -13.56 -9.73
C GLY A 161 -8.09 -15.07 -9.74
N VAL A 162 -7.48 -15.61 -10.81
CA VAL A 162 -7.11 -17.04 -10.87
C VAL A 162 -6.12 -17.37 -9.76
N ASN A 163 -5.09 -16.54 -9.57
CA ASN A 163 -4.08 -16.74 -8.53
C ASN A 163 -4.70 -16.72 -7.13
N VAL A 164 -5.62 -15.80 -6.86
CA VAL A 164 -6.32 -15.70 -5.56
C VAL A 164 -7.14 -16.95 -5.27
N ILE A 165 -7.92 -17.45 -6.26
CA ILE A 165 -8.71 -18.67 -6.09
C ILE A 165 -7.79 -19.88 -5.87
N TYR A 166 -6.73 -20.00 -6.66
CA TYR A 166 -5.77 -21.09 -6.54
C TYR A 166 -5.08 -21.09 -5.18
N ALA A 167 -4.55 -19.94 -4.75
CA ALA A 167 -3.86 -19.78 -3.47
C ALA A 167 -4.78 -20.10 -2.27
N ALA A 168 -6.06 -19.73 -2.33
CA ALA A 168 -7.04 -20.03 -1.28
C ALA A 168 -7.28 -21.53 -1.09
N HIS A 169 -7.19 -22.31 -2.15
CA HIS A 169 -7.35 -23.77 -2.07
C HIS A 169 -6.06 -24.52 -1.77
N HIS A 170 -4.88 -24.00 -2.20
CA HIS A 170 -3.62 -24.73 -2.17
C HIS A 170 -2.56 -24.16 -1.21
N ALA A 171 -2.55 -22.85 -0.91
CA ALA A 171 -1.46 -22.18 -0.19
C ALA A 171 -1.88 -21.47 1.11
N VAL A 172 -3.14 -21.53 1.53
CA VAL A 172 -3.65 -20.77 2.68
C VAL A 172 -2.99 -21.12 4.03
N GLY A 173 -2.25 -22.21 4.10
CA GLY A 173 -1.55 -22.64 5.31
C GLY A 173 -0.36 -21.72 5.72
N SER A 174 0.25 -21.04 4.76
CA SER A 174 1.36 -20.07 4.93
C SER A 174 1.01 -18.77 4.24
N ALA A 175 1.15 -17.65 4.96
CA ALA A 175 0.88 -16.33 4.40
C ALA A 175 1.90 -15.96 3.30
N GLU A 176 3.16 -16.35 3.47
CA GLU A 176 4.22 -16.11 2.51
C GLU A 176 3.98 -16.89 1.20
N GLU A 177 3.66 -18.19 1.30
CA GLU A 177 3.36 -19.01 0.13
C GLU A 177 2.09 -18.54 -0.58
N PHE A 178 1.08 -18.13 0.20
CA PHE A 178 -0.14 -17.54 -0.36
C PHE A 178 0.15 -16.29 -1.17
N LEU A 179 0.87 -15.33 -0.59
CA LEU A 179 1.22 -14.08 -1.29
C LEU A 179 2.11 -14.34 -2.50
N ALA A 180 3.11 -15.24 -2.38
CA ALA A 180 3.93 -15.62 -3.51
C ALA A 180 3.07 -16.18 -4.66
N SER A 181 2.12 -17.07 -4.36
CA SER A 181 1.22 -17.63 -5.37
C SER A 181 0.25 -16.59 -5.96
N VAL A 182 -0.24 -15.62 -5.17
CA VAL A 182 -1.11 -14.54 -5.66
C VAL A 182 -0.38 -13.65 -6.67
N PHE A 183 0.93 -13.45 -6.51
CA PHE A 183 1.72 -12.57 -7.37
C PHE A 183 2.50 -13.29 -8.48
N GLU A 184 2.32 -14.58 -8.67
CA GLU A 184 2.90 -15.27 -9.84
C GLU A 184 2.39 -14.63 -11.15
N GLU A 185 3.31 -14.39 -12.09
CA GLU A 185 3.09 -13.65 -13.34
C GLU A 185 2.64 -12.18 -13.18
N LEU A 186 2.68 -11.65 -11.94
CA LEU A 186 2.33 -10.25 -11.64
C LEU A 186 3.50 -9.57 -10.90
N GLY A 187 4.02 -8.50 -11.48
CA GLY A 187 4.99 -7.61 -10.83
C GLY A 187 4.31 -6.36 -10.27
N LEU A 188 5.05 -5.63 -9.44
CA LEU A 188 4.61 -4.33 -8.90
C LEU A 188 4.38 -3.27 -10.00
N ASP A 189 4.96 -3.46 -11.16
CA ASP A 189 4.76 -2.67 -12.37
C ASP A 189 3.39 -2.91 -13.02
N ARG A 190 2.73 -4.05 -12.73
CA ARG A 190 1.40 -4.42 -13.22
C ARG A 190 0.30 -4.19 -12.18
N VAL A 191 0.50 -4.71 -10.96
CA VAL A 191 -0.50 -4.66 -9.88
C VAL A 191 0.18 -4.36 -8.55
N GLU A 192 -0.41 -3.46 -7.77
CA GLU A 192 -0.04 -3.21 -6.37
C GLU A 192 -1.22 -3.54 -5.47
N ILE A 193 -1.01 -4.37 -4.43
CA ILE A 193 -2.03 -4.64 -3.40
C ILE A 193 -1.67 -3.85 -2.15
N ASP A 194 -2.47 -2.84 -1.82
CA ASP A 194 -2.22 -1.96 -0.67
C ASP A 194 -3.16 -2.21 0.52
N CYS A 195 -4.18 -3.06 0.33
CA CYS A 195 -5.09 -3.46 1.41
C CYS A 195 -5.55 -4.90 1.20
N LEU A 196 -5.46 -5.71 2.27
CA LEU A 196 -5.89 -7.11 2.29
C LEU A 196 -6.60 -7.42 3.59
N GLU A 197 -7.84 -7.89 3.51
CA GLU A 197 -8.64 -8.34 4.64
C GLU A 197 -8.98 -9.82 4.51
N PHE A 198 -8.99 -10.49 5.64
CA PHE A 198 -9.29 -11.92 5.69
C PHE A 198 -10.07 -12.27 6.95
N ARG A 199 -11.00 -13.22 6.83
CA ARG A 199 -11.85 -13.71 7.91
C ARG A 199 -12.04 -15.22 7.78
N GLY A 200 -12.22 -15.89 8.90
CA GLY A 200 -12.50 -17.33 8.97
C GLY A 200 -11.32 -18.16 9.47
N SER A 201 -11.60 -19.43 9.72
CA SER A 201 -10.66 -20.37 10.34
C SER A 201 -9.44 -20.67 9.49
N ALA A 202 -9.53 -20.51 8.17
CA ALA A 202 -8.42 -20.68 7.24
C ALA A 202 -7.26 -19.72 7.56
N PHE A 203 -7.55 -18.55 8.10
CA PHE A 203 -6.63 -17.48 8.37
C PHE A 203 -6.32 -17.28 9.86
N ALA A 204 -6.65 -18.25 10.71
CA ALA A 204 -6.53 -18.12 12.17
C ALA A 204 -5.10 -17.81 12.69
N ARG A 205 -4.08 -18.14 11.89
CA ARG A 205 -2.67 -17.88 12.22
C ARG A 205 -2.11 -16.62 11.57
N TRP A 206 -2.91 -15.88 10.79
CA TRP A 206 -2.45 -14.73 10.05
C TRP A 206 -2.50 -13.48 10.92
N ASP A 207 -1.36 -12.78 11.02
CA ASP A 207 -1.27 -11.45 11.62
C ASP A 207 -1.42 -10.38 10.53
N ARG A 208 -2.41 -9.52 10.68
CA ARG A 208 -2.71 -8.48 9.72
C ARG A 208 -1.54 -7.53 9.45
N HIS A 209 -0.80 -7.15 10.50
CA HIS A 209 0.34 -6.26 10.36
C HIS A 209 1.49 -6.94 9.63
N ALA A 210 1.75 -8.20 9.97
CA ALA A 210 2.78 -9.00 9.31
C ALA A 210 2.47 -9.18 7.81
N ILE A 211 1.22 -9.52 7.44
CA ILE A 211 0.81 -9.68 6.04
C ILE A 211 1.07 -8.39 5.24
N HIS A 212 0.66 -7.22 5.76
CA HIS A 212 0.85 -5.95 5.06
C HIS A 212 2.34 -5.54 5.02
N ALA A 213 3.12 -5.85 6.05
CA ALA A 213 4.56 -5.67 6.00
C ALA A 213 5.22 -6.60 4.94
N PHE A 214 4.74 -7.84 4.80
CA PHE A 214 5.19 -8.75 3.74
C PHE A 214 4.83 -8.27 2.34
N LEU A 215 3.68 -7.60 2.14
CA LEU A 215 3.36 -6.98 0.84
C LEU A 215 4.46 -6.00 0.42
N VAL A 216 4.94 -5.18 1.35
CA VAL A 216 6.01 -4.20 1.07
C VAL A 216 7.38 -4.88 0.93
N ALA A 217 7.74 -5.78 1.84
CA ALA A 217 9.03 -6.48 1.84
C ALA A 217 9.19 -7.39 0.61
N GLY A 218 8.12 -8.06 0.19
CA GLY A 218 8.06 -8.91 -1.00
C GLY A 218 8.01 -8.14 -2.33
N GLY A 219 7.83 -6.81 -2.26
CA GLY A 219 7.73 -5.98 -3.47
C GLY A 219 6.37 -6.05 -4.16
N TYR A 220 5.32 -6.38 -3.43
CA TYR A 220 3.93 -6.46 -3.88
C TYR A 220 3.16 -5.15 -3.64
N ALA A 221 3.73 -4.26 -2.81
CA ALA A 221 3.29 -2.89 -2.61
C ALA A 221 4.51 -1.95 -2.48
N GLU A 222 4.38 -0.72 -2.96
CA GLU A 222 5.39 0.33 -2.68
C GLU A 222 5.26 0.85 -1.26
N ALA A 223 4.02 0.96 -0.78
CA ALA A 223 3.72 1.31 0.59
C ALA A 223 2.36 0.75 1.03
N VAL A 224 2.21 0.61 2.35
CA VAL A 224 0.94 0.31 3.01
C VAL A 224 0.73 1.24 4.17
N VAL A 225 -0.54 1.52 4.50
CA VAL A 225 -0.92 2.45 5.56
C VAL A 225 -1.65 1.72 6.68
N PHE A 226 -1.28 2.02 7.89
CA PHE A 226 -1.95 1.60 9.12
C PHE A 226 -2.53 2.84 9.80
N PRO A 227 -3.84 3.13 9.68
CA PRO A 227 -4.47 4.24 10.37
C PRO A 227 -4.40 4.07 11.89
N ALA A 228 -4.53 5.19 12.61
CA ALA A 228 -4.50 5.19 14.08
C ALA A 228 -5.65 4.40 14.72
N ASP A 229 -6.82 4.36 14.05
CA ASP A 229 -8.02 3.65 14.51
C ASP A 229 -8.02 2.15 14.24
N THR A 230 -6.93 1.61 13.73
CA THR A 230 -6.72 0.20 13.43
C THR A 230 -7.58 -0.39 12.29
N GLN A 231 -8.44 0.37 11.64
CA GLN A 231 -9.14 -0.09 10.45
C GLN A 231 -8.21 0.02 9.23
N LEU A 232 -8.03 -1.09 8.52
CA LEU A 232 -7.28 -1.06 7.26
C LEU A 232 -8.13 -0.42 6.17
N VAL A 233 -7.51 0.50 5.45
CA VAL A 233 -8.10 1.18 4.30
C VAL A 233 -7.07 1.26 3.18
N PRO A 234 -7.50 1.28 1.91
CA PRO A 234 -6.61 1.58 0.81
C PRO A 234 -5.91 2.91 1.01
N THR A 235 -4.68 2.99 0.55
CA THR A 235 -3.88 4.22 0.64
C THR A 235 -4.59 5.41 0.01
N ASN A 236 -5.26 5.23 -1.13
CA ASN A 236 -6.04 6.29 -1.78
C ASN A 236 -7.15 6.84 -0.86
N ASP A 237 -7.91 5.99 -0.20
CA ASP A 237 -9.02 6.45 0.64
C ASP A 237 -8.54 7.29 1.84
N LEU A 238 -7.36 6.99 2.38
CA LEU A 238 -6.76 7.74 3.47
C LEU A 238 -6.11 9.05 3.02
N LEU A 239 -5.35 9.04 1.93
CA LEU A 239 -4.53 10.18 1.51
C LEU A 239 -5.26 11.16 0.59
N TYR A 240 -6.38 10.77 -0.02
CA TYR A 240 -7.06 11.55 -1.05
C TYR A 240 -7.46 12.96 -0.58
N LYS A 241 -6.87 13.96 -1.22
CA LYS A 241 -7.05 15.37 -0.91
C LYS A 241 -6.70 15.76 0.54
N ARG A 242 -5.80 15.05 1.20
CA ARG A 242 -5.27 15.43 2.52
C ARG A 242 -4.01 16.28 2.39
N ALA A 243 -3.85 17.26 3.26
CA ALA A 243 -2.55 17.87 3.53
C ALA A 243 -1.78 16.91 4.43
N LEU A 244 -0.59 16.49 3.99
CA LEU A 244 0.17 15.43 4.64
C LEU A 244 1.34 15.96 5.45
N VAL A 245 1.53 15.39 6.64
CA VAL A 245 2.77 15.51 7.42
C VAL A 245 3.37 14.11 7.56
N LEU A 246 4.49 13.89 6.91
CA LEU A 246 5.21 12.63 6.90
C LEU A 246 6.47 12.75 7.77
N ALA A 247 6.58 11.90 8.79
CA ALA A 247 7.74 11.86 9.70
C ALA A 247 8.54 10.57 9.44
N PRO A 248 9.57 10.60 8.57
CA PRO A 248 10.40 9.43 8.30
C PRO A 248 11.39 9.15 9.43
N GLY A 249 11.52 7.89 9.84
CA GLY A 249 12.44 7.49 10.90
C GLY A 249 12.51 5.99 11.12
N ARG A 250 13.37 5.56 12.07
CA ARG A 250 13.46 4.15 12.50
C ARG A 250 12.60 3.85 13.74
N PHE A 251 12.37 4.80 14.59
CA PHE A 251 11.48 4.74 15.78
C PHE A 251 11.72 3.54 16.72
N ASP A 252 12.97 3.11 16.86
CA ASP A 252 13.36 2.06 17.83
C ASP A 252 12.94 2.43 19.27
N ASN A 253 12.91 3.73 19.55
CA ASN A 253 12.36 4.31 20.78
C ASN A 253 11.50 5.52 20.39
N VAL A 254 10.18 5.35 20.34
CA VAL A 254 9.25 6.47 20.16
C VAL A 254 9.21 7.30 21.42
N GLY A 255 10.06 8.32 21.46
CA GLY A 255 10.03 9.32 22.54
C GLY A 255 9.05 10.45 22.25
N GLN A 256 8.74 11.23 23.29
CA GLN A 256 7.89 12.44 23.19
C GLN A 256 8.34 13.40 22.08
N LEU A 257 9.66 13.46 21.83
CA LEU A 257 10.22 14.31 20.77
C LEU A 257 9.65 13.97 19.40
N HIS A 258 9.55 12.69 19.03
CA HIS A 258 9.03 12.29 17.72
C HIS A 258 7.53 12.61 17.57
N ALA A 259 6.77 12.39 18.64
CA ALA A 259 5.36 12.76 18.69
C ALA A 259 5.17 14.27 18.52
N ASN A 260 5.97 15.06 19.23
CA ASN A 260 5.94 16.52 19.14
C ASN A 260 6.29 17.02 17.74
N LEU A 261 7.29 16.43 17.06
CA LEU A 261 7.63 16.80 15.68
C LEU A 261 6.44 16.67 14.72
N LEU A 262 5.72 15.56 14.81
CA LEU A 262 4.54 15.31 14.00
C LEU A 262 3.39 16.27 14.32
N GLN A 263 3.07 16.41 15.62
CA GLN A 263 1.99 17.28 16.10
C GLN A 263 2.27 18.76 15.85
N ASP A 264 3.50 19.22 16.15
CA ASP A 264 3.91 20.61 15.91
C ASP A 264 3.88 20.96 14.41
N THR A 265 4.26 20.01 13.54
CA THR A 265 4.16 20.24 12.09
C THR A 265 2.70 20.31 11.65
N LEU A 266 1.84 19.44 12.15
CA LEU A 266 0.39 19.51 11.87
C LEU A 266 -0.23 20.84 12.33
N ALA A 267 0.14 21.31 13.52
CA ALA A 267 -0.33 22.59 14.06
C ALA A 267 0.21 23.82 13.29
N GLN A 268 1.28 23.66 12.53
CA GLN A 268 1.89 24.71 11.71
C GLN A 268 1.37 24.72 10.26
N LEU A 269 0.45 23.83 9.90
CA LEU A 269 -0.23 23.92 8.60
C LEU A 269 -1.07 25.21 8.54
N SER A 270 -0.92 25.96 7.46
CA SER A 270 -1.67 27.20 7.28
C SER A 270 -3.17 26.96 7.00
N GLU A 271 -4.01 27.94 7.28
CA GLU A 271 -5.42 27.88 6.94
C GLU A 271 -5.62 27.68 5.42
N GLU A 272 -4.76 28.26 4.59
CA GLU A 272 -4.77 28.10 3.15
C GLU A 272 -4.50 26.65 2.73
N GLU A 273 -3.48 26.00 3.32
CA GLU A 273 -3.14 24.59 3.07
C GLU A 273 -4.28 23.66 3.50
N LEU A 274 -5.01 23.98 4.56
CA LEU A 274 -6.14 23.22 5.04
C LEU A 274 -7.43 23.47 4.25
N LYS A 275 -7.63 24.68 3.74
CA LYS A 275 -8.85 25.07 3.03
C LYS A 275 -9.04 24.29 1.72
N GLU A 276 -7.96 23.97 1.03
CA GLU A 276 -7.99 23.20 -0.22
C GLU A 276 -7.92 21.67 0.02
N SER A 277 -7.88 21.25 1.27
CA SER A 277 -7.73 19.84 1.66
C SER A 277 -8.91 19.33 2.49
N LYS A 278 -9.00 18.02 2.63
CA LYS A 278 -9.90 17.35 3.60
C LYS A 278 -9.35 17.38 5.04
N GLY A 279 -8.42 18.30 5.33
CA GLY A 279 -7.74 18.45 6.60
C GLY A 279 -6.34 17.81 6.61
N GLY A 280 -5.58 18.10 7.68
CA GLY A 280 -4.25 17.56 7.88
C GLY A 280 -4.27 16.09 8.29
N LEU A 281 -3.25 15.33 7.85
CA LEU A 281 -3.01 13.96 8.25
C LEU A 281 -1.53 13.76 8.55
N GLY A 282 -1.22 13.34 9.77
CA GLY A 282 0.14 13.01 10.20
C GLY A 282 0.40 11.51 10.19
N LEU A 283 1.50 11.09 9.60
CA LEU A 283 1.91 9.70 9.53
C LEU A 283 3.39 9.53 9.86
N PHE A 284 3.70 8.58 10.72
CA PHE A 284 5.06 8.09 10.86
C PHE A 284 5.41 7.20 9.66
N CYS A 285 6.60 7.36 9.10
CA CYS A 285 7.04 6.63 7.91
C CYS A 285 8.22 5.73 8.26
N LEU A 286 7.99 4.42 8.17
CA LEU A 286 9.01 3.39 8.34
C LEU A 286 9.48 2.89 6.97
N SER A 287 10.78 2.67 6.83
CA SER A 287 11.35 2.13 5.59
C SER A 287 11.66 0.65 5.73
N MET A 288 11.17 -0.15 4.79
CA MET A 288 11.52 -1.57 4.61
C MET A 288 12.75 -1.77 3.71
N ALA A 289 13.45 -0.69 3.31
CA ALA A 289 14.62 -0.80 2.44
C ALA A 289 15.72 -1.64 3.10
N GLY A 290 16.02 -2.78 2.49
CA GLY A 290 16.94 -3.78 3.03
C GLY A 290 16.28 -4.84 3.91
N ALA A 291 14.98 -4.76 4.20
CA ALA A 291 14.23 -5.89 4.73
C ALA A 291 14.02 -6.93 3.63
N SER A 292 14.16 -8.20 3.98
CA SER A 292 13.93 -9.32 3.07
C SER A 292 13.03 -10.34 3.76
N PRO A 293 12.04 -10.90 3.05
CA PRO A 293 11.28 -12.04 3.54
C PRO A 293 12.17 -13.22 3.93
N GLU A 294 13.35 -13.32 3.29
CA GLU A 294 14.34 -14.39 3.52
C GLU A 294 15.29 -14.14 4.72
N GLY A 295 15.07 -13.07 5.50
CA GLY A 295 15.82 -12.82 6.73
C GLY A 295 17.26 -12.30 6.56
N LYS A 296 17.63 -11.80 5.38
CA LYS A 296 18.96 -11.19 5.12
C LYS A 296 19.02 -9.67 5.43
N GLY A 297 18.01 -9.11 6.05
CA GLY A 297 17.91 -7.69 6.38
C GLY A 297 17.35 -7.45 7.77
N GLU A 298 16.85 -6.24 8.02
CA GLU A 298 16.11 -5.92 9.25
C GLU A 298 14.88 -6.85 9.32
N PRO A 299 14.65 -7.57 10.44
CA PRO A 299 13.55 -8.52 10.52
C PRO A 299 12.20 -7.80 10.32
N VAL A 300 11.36 -8.32 9.45
CA VAL A 300 10.01 -7.80 9.22
C VAL A 300 9.23 -7.66 10.53
N ASN A 301 9.43 -8.61 11.45
CA ASN A 301 8.78 -8.61 12.76
C ASN A 301 9.13 -7.40 13.63
N GLU A 302 10.34 -6.85 13.57
CA GLU A 302 10.71 -5.65 14.33
C GLU A 302 9.93 -4.44 13.82
N ILE A 303 9.81 -4.29 12.51
CA ILE A 303 9.02 -3.20 11.91
C ILE A 303 7.54 -3.35 12.28
N VAL A 304 7.01 -4.57 12.28
CA VAL A 304 5.63 -4.85 12.71
C VAL A 304 5.40 -4.42 14.16
N GLU A 305 6.33 -4.70 15.08
CA GLU A 305 6.20 -4.27 16.47
C GLU A 305 6.32 -2.74 16.63
N HIS A 306 7.13 -2.07 15.81
CA HIS A 306 7.16 -0.60 15.76
C HIS A 306 5.81 -0.03 15.30
N VAL A 307 5.20 -0.61 14.25
CA VAL A 307 3.85 -0.21 13.79
C VAL A 307 2.82 -0.36 14.90
N LYS A 308 2.76 -1.53 15.54
CA LYS A 308 1.82 -1.80 16.64
C LYS A 308 2.02 -0.83 17.81
N THR A 309 3.26 -0.50 18.12
CA THR A 309 3.61 0.45 19.19
C THR A 309 3.12 1.86 18.86
N LEU A 310 3.37 2.35 17.65
CA LEU A 310 2.91 3.66 17.20
C LEU A 310 1.38 3.75 17.18
N GLN A 311 0.69 2.71 16.71
CA GLN A 311 -0.77 2.67 16.72
C GLN A 311 -1.35 2.67 18.14
N ARG A 312 -0.75 1.94 19.09
CA ARG A 312 -1.18 1.99 20.51
C ARG A 312 -1.03 3.40 21.12
N LEU A 313 -0.11 4.20 20.60
CA LEU A 313 0.06 5.60 20.98
C LEU A 313 -0.89 6.55 20.22
N GLY A 314 -1.77 6.02 19.35
CA GLY A 314 -2.76 6.79 18.61
C GLY A 314 -2.22 7.43 17.31
N TYR A 315 -1.12 6.91 16.77
CA TYR A 315 -0.53 7.44 15.54
C TYR A 315 -0.77 6.52 14.33
N GLY A 316 -1.05 7.15 13.18
CA GLY A 316 -1.03 6.45 11.91
C GLY A 316 0.41 6.19 11.44
N VAL A 317 0.62 5.07 10.79
CA VAL A 317 1.93 4.63 10.29
C VAL A 317 1.84 4.27 8.82
N MET A 318 2.85 4.65 8.04
CA MET A 318 3.03 4.20 6.67
C MET A 318 4.36 3.46 6.55
N ILE A 319 4.33 2.25 6.01
CA ILE A 319 5.53 1.49 5.70
C ILE A 319 5.85 1.70 4.21
N PHE A 320 7.08 2.07 3.90
CA PHE A 320 7.57 2.24 2.54
C PHE A 320 8.61 1.19 2.17
N ARG A 321 8.59 0.72 0.93
CA ARG A 321 9.65 -0.12 0.38
C ARG A 321 10.97 0.66 0.22
N ALA A 322 10.89 1.92 -0.19
CA ALA A 322 12.04 2.79 -0.38
C ALA A 322 12.42 3.57 0.89
N ARG A 323 13.64 4.11 0.89
CA ARG A 323 14.20 4.93 1.97
C ARG A 323 14.27 6.41 1.61
N GLU A 324 14.35 6.70 0.32
CA GLU A 324 14.58 8.04 -0.20
C GLU A 324 13.31 8.88 -0.16
N LEU A 325 13.41 10.13 0.32
CA LEU A 325 12.27 11.04 0.47
C LEU A 325 11.61 11.37 -0.87
N TYR A 326 12.35 11.44 -1.96
CA TYR A 326 11.78 11.71 -3.28
C TYR A 326 10.83 10.58 -3.75
N THR A 327 11.12 9.33 -3.38
CA THR A 327 10.25 8.20 -3.69
C THR A 327 8.96 8.25 -2.87
N MET A 328 9.08 8.58 -1.56
CA MET A 328 7.93 8.78 -0.68
C MET A 328 7.07 9.95 -1.18
N SER A 329 7.70 11.04 -1.60
CA SER A 329 7.03 12.20 -2.20
C SER A 329 6.27 11.82 -3.48
N ALA A 330 6.92 11.11 -4.39
CA ALA A 330 6.31 10.66 -5.64
C ALA A 330 5.10 9.75 -5.39
N TYR A 331 5.21 8.83 -4.43
CA TYR A 331 4.11 7.96 -4.02
C TYR A 331 2.93 8.77 -3.47
N ALA A 332 3.17 9.64 -2.50
CA ALA A 332 2.12 10.46 -1.90
C ALA A 332 1.42 11.38 -2.92
N ASN A 333 2.16 11.92 -3.88
CA ASN A 333 1.66 12.77 -4.96
C ASN A 333 0.72 12.05 -5.96
N ARG A 334 0.65 10.73 -5.94
CA ARG A 334 -0.37 9.98 -6.70
C ARG A 334 -1.76 10.22 -6.13
N TYR A 335 -1.88 10.36 -4.82
CA TYR A 335 -3.14 10.39 -4.08
C TYR A 335 -3.57 11.77 -3.64
N THR A 336 -2.63 12.71 -3.43
CA THR A 336 -2.97 14.09 -3.07
C THR A 336 -2.17 15.11 -3.86
N LYS A 337 -2.81 16.24 -4.17
CA LYS A 337 -2.16 17.44 -4.71
C LYS A 337 -2.05 18.55 -3.65
N SER A 338 -2.60 18.30 -2.47
CA SER A 338 -2.46 19.19 -1.32
C SER A 338 -1.02 19.21 -0.80
N ARG A 339 -0.70 20.09 0.12
CA ARG A 339 0.64 20.25 0.67
C ARG A 339 1.14 18.97 1.35
N ILE A 340 2.41 18.65 1.15
CA ILE A 340 3.13 17.55 1.77
C ILE A 340 4.32 18.13 2.53
N HIS A 341 4.35 18.00 3.84
CA HIS A 341 5.47 18.34 4.69
C HIS A 341 6.19 17.08 5.17
N PHE A 342 7.50 17.03 4.98
CA PHE A 342 8.34 16.07 5.67
C PHE A 342 8.85 16.71 6.97
N ALA A 343 8.41 16.18 8.12
CA ALA A 343 8.89 16.57 9.45
C ALA A 343 10.18 15.80 9.76
N ILE A 344 11.32 16.46 9.65
CA ILE A 344 12.64 15.81 9.73
C ILE A 344 13.60 16.55 10.67
N GLY A 345 14.59 15.82 11.19
CA GLY A 345 15.73 16.40 11.89
C GLY A 345 16.89 16.70 10.96
N LEU A 346 17.90 17.42 11.47
CA LEU A 346 19.09 17.83 10.71
C LEU A 346 19.85 16.67 10.08
N THR A 347 19.91 15.50 10.72
CA THR A 347 20.62 14.34 10.18
C THR A 347 19.94 13.76 8.93
N VAL A 348 18.61 13.87 8.85
CA VAL A 348 17.87 13.47 7.64
C VAL A 348 18.04 14.52 6.56
N LEU A 349 18.01 15.82 6.90
CA LEU A 349 18.28 16.90 5.97
C LEU A 349 19.64 16.73 5.29
N VAL A 350 20.70 16.50 6.06
CA VAL A 350 22.06 16.28 5.53
C VAL A 350 22.09 15.13 4.52
N ARG A 351 21.39 14.04 4.82
CA ARG A 351 21.30 12.88 3.92
C ARG A 351 20.63 13.17 2.58
N VAL A 352 19.75 14.17 2.52
CA VAL A 352 19.13 14.62 1.25
C VAL A 352 20.18 15.21 0.31
N PHE A 353 21.28 15.75 0.84
CA PHE A 353 22.37 16.35 0.06
C PHE A 353 23.60 15.44 -0.07
N GLU A 354 23.57 14.24 0.48
CA GLU A 354 24.61 13.23 0.25
C GLU A 354 24.50 12.64 -1.16
N ASP A 355 25.62 12.19 -1.72
CA ASP A 355 25.68 11.52 -3.02
C ASP A 355 25.11 10.07 -2.94
N ARG A 356 23.80 9.98 -2.69
CA ARG A 356 23.05 8.72 -2.56
C ARG A 356 22.23 8.37 -3.79
N TYR A 357 22.16 9.25 -4.76
CA TYR A 357 21.30 9.13 -5.94
C TYR A 357 22.04 8.53 -7.13
N LYS A 358 22.96 7.59 -6.88
CA LYS A 358 23.80 6.96 -7.91
C LYS A 358 23.01 6.23 -8.99
N ASP A 359 21.82 5.76 -8.62
CA ASP A 359 20.90 5.06 -9.54
C ASP A 359 20.10 6.04 -10.43
N LEU A 360 20.19 7.34 -10.17
CA LEU A 360 19.55 8.37 -10.99
C LEU A 360 20.56 8.94 -11.98
N PRO A 361 20.24 9.01 -13.29
CA PRO A 361 21.13 9.58 -14.30
C PRO A 361 21.62 11.01 -13.98
N GLY A 362 20.75 11.85 -13.43
CA GLY A 362 21.06 13.22 -13.00
C GLY A 362 21.57 13.32 -11.56
N THR A 363 21.85 12.18 -10.91
CA THR A 363 22.42 12.09 -9.56
C THR A 363 21.69 12.99 -8.54
N LEU A 364 22.41 13.77 -7.73
CA LEU A 364 21.86 14.64 -6.69
C LEU A 364 20.83 15.65 -7.23
N LEU A 365 21.11 16.29 -8.36
CA LEU A 365 20.21 17.32 -8.91
C LEU A 365 18.87 16.73 -9.30
N GLU A 366 18.86 15.54 -9.88
CA GLU A 366 17.61 14.83 -10.21
C GLU A 366 16.87 14.41 -8.94
N GLY A 367 17.57 13.90 -7.93
CA GLY A 367 16.98 13.55 -6.63
C GLY A 367 16.31 14.74 -5.95
N ILE A 368 16.97 15.90 -5.94
CA ILE A 368 16.44 17.16 -5.40
C ILE A 368 15.22 17.62 -6.22
N ALA A 369 15.30 17.60 -7.55
CA ALA A 369 14.18 18.00 -8.41
C ALA A 369 12.95 17.09 -8.27
N ARG A 370 13.17 15.78 -8.11
CA ARG A 370 12.09 14.83 -7.85
C ARG A 370 11.48 15.00 -6.46
N LEU A 371 12.25 15.40 -5.45
CA LEU A 371 11.76 15.63 -4.10
C LEU A 371 10.93 16.91 -4.01
N PHE A 372 11.49 18.02 -4.48
CA PHE A 372 10.89 19.35 -4.33
C PHE A 372 9.95 19.70 -5.49
N THR A 373 8.83 18.96 -5.55
CA THR A 373 7.69 19.39 -6.36
C THR A 373 6.99 20.61 -5.72
N GLN A 374 6.09 21.30 -6.43
CA GLN A 374 5.47 22.55 -5.95
C GLN A 374 4.79 22.42 -4.58
N ASN A 375 4.23 21.26 -4.29
CA ASN A 375 3.49 21.01 -3.05
C ASN A 375 4.31 20.39 -1.92
N VAL A 376 5.61 20.09 -2.11
CA VAL A 376 6.45 19.42 -1.09
C VAL A 376 7.33 20.42 -0.36
N ARG A 377 7.43 20.27 0.97
CA ARG A 377 8.29 21.06 1.86
C ARG A 377 9.01 20.15 2.85
N LEU A 378 10.26 20.48 3.17
CA LEU A 378 10.95 19.90 4.32
C LEU A 378 10.80 20.85 5.51
N ARG A 379 10.22 20.40 6.60
CA ARG A 379 10.19 21.12 7.88
C ARG A 379 11.24 20.52 8.78
N VAL A 380 12.31 21.29 8.99
CA VAL A 380 13.54 20.80 9.62
C VAL A 380 13.63 21.29 11.06
N TYR A 381 13.63 20.38 11.98
CA TYR A 381 13.67 20.68 13.40
C TYR A 381 15.11 20.86 13.89
N PRO A 382 15.34 21.85 14.77
CA PRO A 382 16.67 22.14 15.30
C PRO A 382 17.17 21.01 16.21
N MET A 383 18.47 20.92 16.36
CA MET A 383 19.17 19.99 17.25
C MET A 383 20.14 20.73 18.15
N ALA A 384 20.32 20.28 19.39
CA ALA A 384 21.32 20.84 20.29
C ALA A 384 22.72 20.76 19.65
N ALA A 385 23.50 21.84 19.73
CA ALA A 385 24.82 21.92 19.09
C ALA A 385 25.78 20.84 19.62
N GLU A 386 25.68 20.46 20.90
CA GLU A 386 26.45 19.37 21.47
C GLU A 386 26.14 18.04 20.79
N GLU A 387 24.85 17.77 20.54
CA GLU A 387 24.40 16.56 19.84
C GLU A 387 24.85 16.55 18.38
N VAL A 388 24.84 17.72 17.70
CA VAL A 388 25.38 17.87 16.36
C VAL A 388 26.87 17.53 16.34
N ARG A 389 27.67 18.04 17.31
CA ARG A 389 29.10 17.71 17.42
C ARG A 389 29.32 16.20 17.67
N ARG A 390 28.52 15.62 18.54
CA ARG A 390 28.58 14.18 18.84
C ARG A 390 28.30 13.32 17.61
N ARG A 391 27.32 13.71 16.82
CA ARG A 391 26.90 12.98 15.60
C ARG A 391 27.65 13.35 14.35
N ALA A 392 28.51 14.36 14.37
CA ALA A 392 29.13 14.92 13.16
C ALA A 392 29.81 13.88 12.25
N LYS A 393 30.49 12.88 12.84
CA LYS A 393 31.15 11.82 12.07
C LYS A 393 30.20 10.75 11.54
N THR A 394 29.17 10.41 12.31
CA THR A 394 28.23 9.32 11.99
C THR A 394 27.05 9.78 11.14
N ALA A 395 26.75 11.08 11.16
CA ALA A 395 25.60 11.67 10.47
C ALA A 395 25.95 12.35 9.13
N GLY A 396 27.17 12.16 8.60
CA GLY A 396 27.56 12.74 7.31
C GLY A 396 27.81 14.26 7.35
N LEU A 397 27.96 14.86 8.53
CA LEU A 397 28.15 16.31 8.70
C LEU A 397 29.58 16.81 8.37
N THR A 398 30.46 15.94 7.90
CA THR A 398 31.89 16.26 7.64
C THR A 398 32.07 17.32 6.56
N GLY A 399 31.13 17.59 5.71
CA GLY A 399 31.15 18.65 4.69
C GLY A 399 30.28 19.85 5.04
N TRP A 400 29.83 19.98 6.28
CA TRP A 400 28.89 21.00 6.71
C TRP A 400 29.53 21.93 7.74
N ARG A 401 29.21 23.23 7.68
CA ARG A 401 29.57 24.27 8.64
C ARG A 401 28.30 24.75 9.31
N TRP A 402 28.38 25.10 10.59
CA TRP A 402 27.25 25.67 11.32
C TRP A 402 27.71 26.72 12.33
N LYS A 403 26.79 27.62 12.62
CA LYS A 403 26.94 28.60 13.70
C LYS A 403 25.80 28.36 14.67
N GLU A 404 26.13 28.01 15.92
CA GLU A 404 25.08 27.81 16.91
C GLU A 404 24.41 29.14 17.31
N THR A 405 23.10 29.09 17.51
CA THR A 405 22.30 30.19 18.04
C THR A 405 21.54 29.63 19.23
N ASP A 406 21.72 30.22 20.42
CA ASP A 406 21.13 29.75 21.67
C ASP A 406 21.38 28.25 21.96
N GLY A 407 22.59 27.78 21.65
CA GLY A 407 22.98 26.38 21.81
C GLY A 407 22.35 25.39 20.82
N MET A 408 21.64 25.88 19.82
CA MET A 408 20.95 25.06 18.81
C MET A 408 21.53 25.26 17.41
N VAL A 409 21.45 24.20 16.62
CA VAL A 409 21.68 24.23 15.17
C VAL A 409 20.34 23.97 14.47
N SER A 410 20.01 24.84 13.50
CA SER A 410 18.79 24.77 12.70
C SER A 410 19.15 24.71 11.21
N ALA A 411 18.16 24.57 10.33
CA ALA A 411 18.39 24.64 8.90
C ALA A 411 19.00 25.99 8.47
N ASP A 412 18.63 27.09 9.12
CA ASP A 412 19.07 28.45 8.74
C ASP A 412 20.53 28.73 9.08
N ASN A 413 21.10 28.05 10.07
CA ASN A 413 22.49 28.26 10.51
C ASN A 413 23.40 27.05 10.22
N LEU A 414 22.93 26.10 9.39
CA LEU A 414 23.68 24.96 8.88
C LEU A 414 23.95 25.18 7.38
N HIS A 415 25.18 25.03 6.93
CA HIS A 415 25.59 25.32 5.55
C HIS A 415 26.48 24.20 5.01
N PRO A 416 26.17 23.61 3.85
CA PRO A 416 27.09 22.69 3.18
C PRO A 416 28.30 23.43 2.66
N SER A 417 29.42 22.71 2.47
CA SER A 417 30.64 23.29 1.88
C SER A 417 30.59 23.20 0.36
N GLY A 418 31.28 24.16 -0.29
CA GLY A 418 31.46 24.16 -1.75
C GLY A 418 30.18 24.53 -2.53
N PRO A 419 30.04 24.03 -3.78
CA PRO A 419 28.96 24.44 -4.69
C PRO A 419 27.54 24.15 -4.17
N LEU A 420 27.40 23.21 -3.27
CA LEU A 420 26.09 22.84 -2.68
C LEU A 420 25.48 23.99 -1.86
N ASP A 421 26.28 24.90 -1.34
CA ASP A 421 25.78 26.02 -0.53
C ASP A 421 24.82 26.92 -1.33
N SER A 422 25.11 27.19 -2.59
CA SER A 422 24.23 28.00 -3.45
C SER A 422 22.85 27.31 -3.68
N LEU A 423 22.86 25.99 -3.91
CA LEU A 423 21.62 25.22 -4.05
C LEU A 423 20.83 25.20 -2.73
N TYR A 424 21.52 25.01 -1.62
CA TYR A 424 20.91 24.99 -0.31
C TYR A 424 20.27 26.35 0.04
N GLN A 425 20.99 27.48 -0.21
CA GLN A 425 20.45 28.82 -0.01
C GLN A 425 19.22 29.10 -0.90
N TYR A 426 19.23 28.64 -2.14
CA TYR A 426 18.06 28.73 -3.02
C TYR A 426 16.85 28.00 -2.41
N LEU A 427 17.04 26.77 -1.90
CA LEU A 427 15.96 25.99 -1.31
C LEU A 427 15.41 26.60 -0.01
N LEU A 428 16.26 27.24 0.79
CA LEU A 428 15.84 27.99 1.97
C LEU A 428 15.07 29.26 1.58
N SER A 429 15.62 30.09 0.68
CA SER A 429 15.01 31.36 0.28
C SER A 429 13.72 31.19 -0.50
N SER A 430 13.55 30.05 -1.19
CA SER A 430 12.34 29.67 -1.92
C SER A 430 11.36 28.85 -1.06
N GLU A 431 11.58 28.77 0.25
CA GLU A 431 10.72 28.09 1.23
C GLU A 431 10.47 26.59 0.95
N PHE A 432 11.35 25.93 0.20
CA PHE A 432 11.33 24.47 0.09
C PHE A 432 11.82 23.78 1.37
N ILE A 433 12.76 24.43 2.08
CA ILE A 433 13.24 24.04 3.39
C ILE A 433 12.77 25.09 4.39
N LEU A 434 12.02 24.69 5.39
CA LEU A 434 11.43 25.53 6.42
C LEU A 434 11.97 25.16 7.81
N PRO A 435 12.29 26.12 8.67
CA PRO A 435 12.64 25.81 10.06
C PRO A 435 11.41 25.27 10.81
N GLY A 436 11.58 24.14 11.48
CA GLY A 436 10.59 23.59 12.41
C GLY A 436 10.65 24.33 13.74
N LYS A 437 9.48 24.64 14.30
CA LYS A 437 9.37 25.24 15.64
C LYS A 437 8.83 24.20 16.58
N LEU A 438 9.58 23.86 17.62
CA LEU A 438 9.08 23.02 18.71
C LEU A 438 8.08 23.83 19.54
N GLY A 439 6.89 23.28 19.75
CA GLY A 439 5.92 23.82 20.68
C GLY A 439 6.51 23.84 22.11
N ARG A 440 6.06 24.75 22.93
CA ARG A 440 6.32 24.72 24.38
C ARG A 440 5.31 23.73 24.99
N HIS A 441 5.70 22.47 25.08
CA HIS A 441 4.91 21.43 25.73
C HIS A 441 5.32 21.26 27.19
#